data_b52b683ade460fac7f71e37172b08157
#
_entry.id   b52b683ade460fac7f71e37172b08157
#
_cell.length_a   1.000
_cell.length_b   1.000
_cell.length_c   1.000
_cell.angle_alpha   90.00
_cell.angle_beta   90.00
_cell.angle_gamma   90.00
#
_symmetry.space_group_name_H-M   'P 1'
#
loop_
_entity.id
_entity.type
_entity.pdbx_description
1 polymer ?
#
loop_
_entity_poly.entity_id
_entity_poly.type
_entity_poly.pdbx_seq_one_letter_code
_entity_poly.pdbx_strand_id
1 'polypeptide(L)'
;MARKAQVYDDIPGTYVFDAERSREGYGINMFCMSLMKDENRKAFKANEAEYLKRFTLTPEQADAILKRDYNRMLELGGNIYFTAKLGATDGHSFQHLAAVMTGNTQDDYAKMMLGGGRSVEGNRSRSGKNAPSPFIAGGPAKKAATAKKSTKPKAKTEAKTKTKAKAKIKAKTKPKSKSKSAKRK
;
A
#
# COMPACT_ATOMS: atom_id res chain seq x y z
N MET A 1 -19.07 8.18 -23.88
CA MET A 1 -19.87 9.21 -23.13
C MET A 1 -19.06 9.68 -21.95
N ALA A 2 -18.98 10.98 -21.68
CA ALA A 2 -18.29 11.50 -20.52
C ALA A 2 -19.04 11.07 -19.24
N ARG A 3 -18.28 10.69 -18.20
CA ARG A 3 -18.81 10.33 -16.88
C ARG A 3 -19.61 11.52 -16.30
N LYS A 4 -20.80 11.25 -15.76
CA LYS A 4 -21.57 12.25 -15.04
C LYS A 4 -20.88 12.60 -13.73
N ALA A 5 -20.72 13.91 -13.45
CA ALA A 5 -20.13 14.36 -12.19
C ALA A 5 -20.96 13.88 -10.99
N GLN A 6 -20.29 13.32 -10.00
CA GLN A 6 -20.87 12.81 -8.76
C GLN A 6 -20.61 13.79 -7.60
N VAL A 7 -21.44 13.72 -6.57
CA VAL A 7 -21.35 14.63 -5.40
C VAL A 7 -20.06 14.46 -4.59
N TYR A 8 -19.34 13.37 -4.78
CA TYR A 8 -18.07 13.07 -4.10
C TYR A 8 -16.83 13.38 -4.94
N ASP A 9 -17.00 13.81 -6.20
CA ASP A 9 -15.86 14.08 -7.09
C ASP A 9 -15.05 15.32 -6.67
N ASP A 10 -15.62 16.18 -5.86
CA ASP A 10 -14.99 17.38 -5.35
C ASP A 10 -14.22 17.19 -4.02
N ILE A 11 -14.20 15.95 -3.49
CA ILE A 11 -13.45 15.61 -2.28
C ILE A 11 -11.98 15.38 -2.64
N PRO A 12 -11.04 16.20 -2.17
CA PRO A 12 -9.65 16.06 -2.51
C PRO A 12 -9.08 14.68 -2.15
N GLY A 13 -8.35 14.06 -3.08
CA GLY A 13 -7.68 12.77 -2.85
C GLY A 13 -8.63 11.58 -2.69
N THR A 14 -9.89 11.72 -3.10
CA THR A 14 -10.89 10.65 -3.02
C THR A 14 -11.26 10.19 -4.42
N TYR A 15 -11.00 8.92 -4.70
CA TYR A 15 -11.32 8.28 -5.98
C TYR A 15 -12.29 7.12 -5.73
N VAL A 16 -13.60 7.39 -5.83
CA VAL A 16 -14.62 6.35 -5.65
C VAL A 16 -14.66 5.46 -6.90
N PHE A 17 -14.47 4.17 -6.69
CA PHE A 17 -14.54 3.18 -7.74
C PHE A 17 -15.99 2.73 -7.95
N ASP A 18 -16.67 3.39 -8.86
CA ASP A 18 -18.05 3.08 -9.27
C ASP A 18 -18.08 2.28 -10.59
N ALA A 19 -19.29 2.00 -11.09
CA ALA A 19 -19.49 1.23 -12.33
C ALA A 19 -18.91 1.94 -13.56
N GLU A 20 -18.97 3.27 -13.62
CA GLU A 20 -18.40 4.04 -14.72
C GLU A 20 -16.89 4.02 -14.67
N ARG A 21 -16.29 4.24 -13.49
CA ARG A 21 -14.84 4.12 -13.27
C ARG A 21 -14.34 2.71 -13.58
N SER A 22 -15.08 1.68 -13.19
CA SER A 22 -14.74 0.30 -13.53
C SER A 22 -14.66 0.06 -15.04
N ARG A 23 -15.55 0.67 -15.79
CA ARG A 23 -15.56 0.56 -17.26
C ARG A 23 -14.42 1.32 -17.90
N GLU A 24 -14.19 2.56 -17.47
CA GLU A 24 -13.09 3.41 -17.94
C GLU A 24 -11.74 2.77 -17.67
N GLY A 25 -11.53 2.25 -16.47
CA GLY A 25 -10.28 1.65 -16.03
C GLY A 25 -10.13 0.17 -16.31
N TYR A 26 -11.02 -0.43 -17.11
CA TYR A 26 -10.99 -1.87 -17.36
C TYR A 26 -9.63 -2.37 -17.86
N GLY A 27 -9.02 -1.65 -18.80
CA GLY A 27 -7.70 -1.96 -19.34
C GLY A 27 -6.61 -1.96 -18.26
N ILE A 28 -6.58 -0.93 -17.41
CA ILE A 28 -5.63 -0.82 -16.27
C ILE A 28 -5.82 -2.02 -15.32
N ASN A 29 -7.08 -2.29 -14.95
CA ASN A 29 -7.40 -3.33 -13.98
C ASN A 29 -7.03 -4.73 -14.51
N MET A 30 -7.31 -5.01 -15.79
CA MET A 30 -6.95 -6.29 -16.43
C MET A 30 -5.44 -6.44 -16.58
N PHE A 31 -4.73 -5.36 -16.94
CA PHE A 31 -3.26 -5.36 -16.92
C PHE A 31 -2.74 -5.73 -15.52
N CYS A 32 -3.17 -5.01 -14.49
CA CYS A 32 -2.74 -5.29 -13.12
C CYS A 32 -3.08 -6.72 -12.66
N MET A 33 -4.26 -7.23 -13.03
CA MET A 33 -4.65 -8.61 -12.74
C MET A 33 -3.75 -9.64 -13.42
N SER A 34 -3.27 -9.35 -14.62
CA SER A 34 -2.36 -10.24 -15.34
C SER A 34 -1.05 -10.49 -14.57
N LEU A 35 -0.61 -9.50 -13.78
CA LEU A 35 0.62 -9.56 -12.96
C LEU A 35 0.52 -10.54 -11.78
N MET A 36 -0.63 -11.17 -11.55
CA MET A 36 -0.73 -12.25 -10.57
C MET A 36 0.10 -13.48 -10.97
N LYS A 37 0.32 -13.69 -12.27
CA LYS A 37 1.12 -14.79 -12.78
C LYS A 37 2.60 -14.39 -12.90
N ASP A 38 3.49 -15.29 -12.50
CA ASP A 38 4.93 -15.03 -12.50
C ASP A 38 5.49 -14.82 -13.91
N GLU A 39 5.03 -15.62 -14.88
CA GLU A 39 5.43 -15.46 -16.28
C GLU A 39 5.08 -14.07 -16.85
N ASN A 40 3.93 -13.52 -16.44
CA ASN A 40 3.49 -12.20 -16.86
C ASN A 40 4.33 -11.09 -16.22
N ARG A 41 4.69 -11.23 -14.95
CA ARG A 41 5.61 -10.28 -14.29
C ARG A 41 6.97 -10.26 -14.97
N LYS A 42 7.51 -11.43 -15.33
CA LYS A 42 8.78 -11.54 -16.06
C LYS A 42 8.69 -10.91 -17.44
N ALA A 43 7.62 -11.18 -18.18
CA ALA A 43 7.40 -10.60 -19.50
C ALA A 43 7.22 -9.07 -19.45
N PHE A 44 6.50 -8.56 -18.45
CA PHE A 44 6.34 -7.13 -18.22
C PHE A 44 7.69 -6.47 -17.91
N LYS A 45 8.46 -7.01 -16.96
CA LYS A 45 9.78 -6.48 -16.60
C LYS A 45 10.79 -6.53 -17.76
N ALA A 46 10.66 -7.47 -18.69
CA ALA A 46 11.53 -7.55 -19.85
C ALA A 46 11.30 -6.41 -20.84
N ASN A 47 10.06 -6.02 -21.07
CA ASN A 47 9.70 -4.87 -21.92
C ASN A 47 8.29 -4.36 -21.55
N GLU A 48 8.25 -3.37 -20.69
CA GLU A 48 6.99 -2.82 -20.16
C GLU A 48 6.10 -2.26 -21.27
N ALA A 49 6.66 -1.42 -22.14
CA ALA A 49 5.89 -0.76 -23.20
C ALA A 49 5.28 -1.77 -24.19
N GLU A 50 6.02 -2.81 -24.56
CA GLU A 50 5.52 -3.87 -25.44
C GLU A 50 4.46 -4.72 -24.75
N TYR A 51 4.66 -5.03 -23.47
CA TYR A 51 3.69 -5.80 -22.69
C TYR A 51 2.34 -5.08 -22.58
N LEU A 52 2.35 -3.76 -22.40
CA LEU A 52 1.14 -2.95 -22.29
C LEU A 52 0.30 -2.94 -23.55
N LYS A 53 0.87 -3.16 -24.74
CA LYS A 53 0.12 -3.25 -26.00
C LYS A 53 -0.88 -4.41 -26.06
N ARG A 54 -0.77 -5.38 -25.15
CA ARG A 54 -1.71 -6.51 -25.04
C ARG A 54 -3.07 -6.10 -24.45
N PHE A 55 -3.16 -4.88 -23.89
CA PHE A 55 -4.34 -4.39 -23.20
C PHE A 55 -4.89 -3.16 -23.91
N THR A 56 -6.21 -2.99 -23.88
CA THR A 56 -6.86 -1.79 -24.39
C THR A 56 -6.66 -0.67 -23.40
N LEU A 57 -5.59 0.10 -23.58
CA LEU A 57 -5.23 1.24 -22.75
C LEU A 57 -5.27 2.52 -23.58
N THR A 58 -5.72 3.62 -22.96
CA THR A 58 -5.49 4.93 -23.54
C THR A 58 -4.02 5.32 -23.38
N PRO A 59 -3.49 6.25 -24.20
CA PRO A 59 -2.13 6.74 -24.04
C PRO A 59 -1.83 7.26 -22.64
N GLU A 60 -2.79 7.95 -22.02
CA GLU A 60 -2.68 8.47 -20.66
C GLU A 60 -2.62 7.36 -19.61
N GLN A 61 -3.40 6.29 -19.80
CA GLN A 61 -3.36 5.12 -18.92
C GLN A 61 -2.02 4.39 -18.99
N ALA A 62 -1.50 4.21 -20.20
CA ALA A 62 -0.19 3.59 -20.41
C ALA A 62 0.93 4.43 -19.79
N ASP A 63 0.89 5.75 -19.97
CA ASP A 63 1.87 6.69 -19.39
C ASP A 63 1.84 6.66 -17.85
N ALA A 64 0.65 6.67 -17.24
CA ALA A 64 0.49 6.57 -15.79
C ALA A 64 1.07 5.26 -15.23
N ILE A 65 0.89 4.14 -15.94
CA ILE A 65 1.47 2.85 -15.55
C ILE A 65 3.01 2.90 -15.62
N LEU A 66 3.57 3.39 -16.72
CA LEU A 66 5.01 3.44 -16.92
C LEU A 66 5.70 4.38 -15.92
N LYS A 67 5.04 5.47 -15.56
CA LYS A 67 5.53 6.43 -14.55
C LYS A 67 5.27 6.01 -13.12
N ARG A 68 4.53 4.92 -12.89
CA ARG A 68 4.10 4.49 -11.53
C ARG A 68 3.30 5.58 -10.82
N ASP A 69 2.56 6.41 -11.58
CA ASP A 69 1.66 7.41 -11.01
C ASP A 69 0.35 6.74 -10.57
N TYR A 70 0.38 6.19 -9.36
CA TYR A 70 -0.76 5.47 -8.79
C TYR A 70 -1.98 6.36 -8.63
N ASN A 71 -1.81 7.64 -8.27
CA ASN A 71 -2.91 8.58 -8.15
C ASN A 71 -3.59 8.79 -9.51
N ARG A 72 -2.80 9.02 -10.55
CA ARG A 72 -3.32 9.16 -11.91
C ARG A 72 -3.98 7.88 -12.42
N MET A 73 -3.44 6.72 -12.09
CA MET A 73 -4.09 5.45 -12.42
C MET A 73 -5.48 5.33 -11.79
N LEU A 74 -5.68 5.79 -10.53
CA LEU A 74 -6.99 5.80 -9.88
C LEU A 74 -7.94 6.81 -10.54
N GLU A 75 -7.46 7.99 -10.91
CA GLU A 75 -8.23 9.00 -11.66
C GLU A 75 -8.72 8.45 -13.00
N LEU A 76 -7.93 7.63 -13.66
CA LEU A 76 -8.24 7.01 -14.96
C LEU A 76 -9.04 5.70 -14.83
N GLY A 77 -9.64 5.44 -13.66
CA GLY A 77 -10.53 4.32 -13.42
C GLY A 77 -9.86 3.06 -12.88
N GLY A 78 -8.58 3.13 -12.48
CA GLY A 78 -7.92 2.05 -11.79
C GLY A 78 -8.51 1.81 -10.40
N ASN A 79 -8.50 0.55 -9.96
CA ASN A 79 -8.85 0.19 -8.60
C ASN A 79 -7.58 -0.05 -7.80
N ILE A 80 -7.50 0.53 -6.59
CA ILE A 80 -6.32 0.40 -5.71
C ILE A 80 -5.93 -1.06 -5.44
N TYR A 81 -6.91 -1.95 -5.35
CA TYR A 81 -6.68 -3.37 -5.13
C TYR A 81 -5.93 -4.04 -6.29
N PHE A 82 -6.18 -3.56 -7.51
CA PHE A 82 -5.50 -4.05 -8.71
C PHE A 82 -4.17 -3.34 -8.91
N THR A 83 -4.13 -2.03 -8.78
CA THR A 83 -2.90 -1.24 -8.97
C THR A 83 -1.80 -1.59 -7.97
N ALA A 84 -2.17 -2.05 -6.75
CA ALA A 84 -1.22 -2.56 -5.78
C ALA A 84 -0.40 -3.78 -6.27
N LYS A 85 -0.92 -4.54 -7.25
CA LYS A 85 -0.19 -5.66 -7.86
C LYS A 85 1.01 -5.19 -8.70
N LEU A 86 0.90 -4.02 -9.31
CA LEU A 86 2.03 -3.37 -9.99
C LEU A 86 3.14 -3.03 -8.99
N GLY A 87 2.80 -2.39 -7.87
CA GLY A 87 3.77 -2.09 -6.82
C GLY A 87 4.43 -3.35 -6.24
N ALA A 88 3.64 -4.40 -6.00
CA ALA A 88 4.16 -5.69 -5.56
C ALA A 88 5.09 -6.34 -6.61
N THR A 89 4.81 -6.14 -7.91
CA THR A 89 5.70 -6.59 -9.00
C THR A 89 7.04 -5.87 -8.96
N ASP A 90 7.05 -4.59 -8.59
CA ASP A 90 8.27 -3.79 -8.42
C ASP A 90 8.99 -4.09 -7.10
N GLY A 91 8.40 -4.90 -6.22
CA GLY A 91 8.97 -5.28 -4.93
C GLY A 91 8.60 -4.33 -3.79
N HIS A 92 7.61 -3.46 -4.00
CA HIS A 92 7.16 -2.50 -3.00
C HIS A 92 6.01 -3.04 -2.15
N SER A 93 6.02 -2.70 -0.87
CA SER A 93 4.91 -2.99 0.04
C SER A 93 3.72 -2.06 -0.24
N PHE A 94 2.52 -2.47 0.18
CA PHE A 94 1.34 -1.60 0.11
C PHE A 94 1.53 -0.31 0.93
N GLN A 95 2.24 -0.39 2.05
CA GLN A 95 2.58 0.78 2.88
C GLN A 95 3.47 1.78 2.12
N HIS A 96 4.43 1.27 1.32
CA HIS A 96 5.23 2.12 0.44
C HIS A 96 4.37 2.82 -0.61
N LEU A 97 3.45 2.11 -1.25
CA LEU A 97 2.53 2.72 -2.21
C LEU A 97 1.70 3.84 -1.57
N ALA A 98 1.13 3.57 -0.40
CA ALA A 98 0.33 4.56 0.33
C ALA A 98 1.17 5.79 0.71
N ALA A 99 2.43 5.61 1.09
CA ALA A 99 3.37 6.71 1.35
C ALA A 99 3.60 7.56 0.10
N VAL A 100 3.94 6.92 -1.04
CA VAL A 100 4.14 7.60 -2.33
C VAL A 100 2.90 8.37 -2.75
N MET A 101 1.72 7.75 -2.69
CA MET A 101 0.45 8.37 -3.07
C MET A 101 0.08 9.57 -2.19
N THR A 102 0.58 9.61 -0.96
CA THR A 102 0.35 10.72 -0.01
C THR A 102 1.49 11.73 0.04
N GLY A 103 2.54 11.53 -0.78
CA GLY A 103 3.70 12.41 -0.84
C GLY A 103 4.60 12.32 0.39
N ASN A 104 4.59 11.19 1.10
CA ASN A 104 5.39 10.96 2.29
C ASN A 104 6.47 9.91 2.06
N THR A 105 7.48 9.87 2.93
CA THR A 105 8.34 8.71 3.06
C THR A 105 7.59 7.57 3.74
N GLN A 106 8.04 6.32 3.57
CA GLN A 106 7.40 5.18 4.21
C GLN A 106 7.42 5.29 5.74
N ASP A 107 8.52 5.80 6.31
CA ASP A 107 8.67 5.97 7.76
C ASP A 107 7.74 7.06 8.32
N ASP A 108 7.61 8.18 7.61
CA ASP A 108 6.71 9.26 8.02
C ASP A 108 5.25 8.83 7.89
N TYR A 109 4.92 8.08 6.84
CA TYR A 109 3.60 7.49 6.69
C TYR A 109 3.29 6.52 7.84
N ALA A 110 4.24 5.67 8.23
CA ALA A 110 4.08 4.75 9.35
C ALA A 110 3.87 5.51 10.67
N LYS A 111 4.69 6.53 10.94
CA LYS A 111 4.54 7.39 12.14
C LYS A 111 3.18 8.09 12.17
N MET A 112 2.75 8.63 11.03
CA MET A 112 1.45 9.28 10.90
C MET A 112 0.31 8.31 11.21
N MET A 113 0.35 7.08 10.68
CA MET A 113 -0.67 6.06 10.92
C MET A 113 -0.71 5.62 12.38
N LEU A 114 0.45 5.43 13.03
CA LEU A 114 0.55 5.13 14.46
C LEU A 114 0.05 6.27 15.34
N GLY A 115 0.19 7.51 14.87
CA GLY A 115 -0.30 8.72 15.55
C GLY A 115 -1.82 8.97 15.40
N GLY A 116 -2.56 8.06 14.75
CA GLY A 116 -4.02 8.18 14.59
C GLY A 116 -4.48 8.53 13.17
N GLY A 117 -3.55 8.57 12.20
CA GLY A 117 -3.84 8.83 10.80
C GLY A 117 -3.88 10.32 10.44
N ARG A 118 -4.30 10.62 9.22
CA ARG A 118 -4.41 12.00 8.71
C ARG A 118 -5.65 12.69 9.26
N SER A 119 -5.56 14.01 9.45
CA SER A 119 -6.73 14.84 9.73
C SER A 119 -7.74 14.75 8.58
N VAL A 120 -9.01 14.67 8.93
CA VAL A 120 -10.13 14.67 7.97
C VAL A 120 -10.40 16.06 7.37
N GLU A 121 -9.80 17.11 7.90
CA GLU A 121 -10.11 18.49 7.50
C GLU A 121 -9.77 18.79 6.05
N GLY A 122 -8.71 18.17 5.51
CA GLY A 122 -8.33 18.30 4.10
C GLY A 122 -9.20 17.48 3.12
N ASN A 123 -10.02 16.59 3.63
CA ASN A 123 -10.78 15.61 2.82
C ASN A 123 -12.30 15.89 2.85
N ARG A 124 -12.69 17.14 3.06
CA ARG A 124 -14.10 17.54 2.99
C ARG A 124 -14.46 18.02 1.59
N SER A 125 -15.72 17.83 1.21
CA SER A 125 -16.26 18.38 -0.05
C SER A 125 -16.06 19.90 -0.09
N ARG A 126 -15.51 20.39 -1.20
CA ARG A 126 -15.32 21.83 -1.44
C ARG A 126 -16.63 22.55 -1.66
N SER A 127 -17.65 21.87 -2.18
CA SER A 127 -18.99 22.44 -2.41
C SER A 127 -19.86 22.46 -1.16
N GLY A 128 -19.41 21.87 -0.06
CA GLY A 128 -20.20 21.73 1.16
C GLY A 128 -21.41 20.79 1.03
N LYS A 129 -21.55 20.09 -0.10
CA LYS A 129 -22.71 19.23 -0.40
C LYS A 129 -22.68 17.88 0.31
N ASN A 130 -21.57 17.52 0.93
CA ASN A 130 -21.45 16.31 1.72
C ASN A 130 -21.87 16.58 3.17
N ALA A 131 -23.11 17.04 3.37
CA ALA A 131 -23.73 16.89 4.66
C ALA A 131 -23.77 15.40 5.03
N PRO A 132 -23.54 15.02 6.31
CA PRO A 132 -23.62 13.63 6.72
C PRO A 132 -24.96 13.05 6.26
N SER A 133 -24.88 11.90 5.57
CA SER A 133 -26.09 11.20 5.14
C SER A 133 -26.99 10.99 6.34
N PRO A 134 -28.30 11.28 6.25
CA PRO A 134 -29.23 11.01 7.34
C PRO A 134 -29.22 9.53 7.77
N PHE A 135 -28.72 8.65 6.94
CA PHE A 135 -28.51 7.22 7.27
C PHE A 135 -27.39 6.99 8.29
N ILE A 136 -26.44 7.92 8.47
CA ILE A 136 -25.35 7.80 9.46
C ILE A 136 -25.71 8.52 10.77
N ALA A 137 -26.72 9.37 10.77
CA ALA A 137 -27.17 10.13 11.95
C ALA A 137 -27.91 9.27 13.02
N GLY A 138 -28.18 7.98 12.74
CA GLY A 138 -28.90 7.07 13.64
C GLY A 138 -28.02 6.14 14.48
N GLY A 139 -26.70 6.19 14.39
CA GLY A 139 -25.80 5.45 15.27
C GLY A 139 -25.71 6.14 16.65
N PRO A 140 -25.70 5.38 17.77
CA PRO A 140 -25.60 5.97 19.11
C PRO A 140 -24.31 6.78 19.17
N ALA A 141 -24.44 8.08 19.44
CA ALA A 141 -23.32 8.98 19.66
C ALA A 141 -22.43 8.36 20.77
N LYS A 142 -21.26 7.85 20.41
CA LYS A 142 -20.25 7.52 21.41
C LYS A 142 -19.90 8.84 22.11
N LYS A 143 -20.39 8.97 23.34
CA LYS A 143 -20.01 10.06 24.24
C LYS A 143 -18.49 10.12 24.29
N ALA A 144 -17.94 11.25 23.93
CA ALA A 144 -16.52 11.52 24.08
C ALA A 144 -16.14 11.21 25.53
N ALA A 145 -15.31 10.21 25.73
CA ALA A 145 -14.77 9.89 27.03
C ALA A 145 -13.84 11.05 27.42
N THR A 146 -14.31 11.90 28.30
CA THR A 146 -13.49 12.91 28.99
C THR A 146 -12.30 12.19 29.62
N ALA A 147 -11.12 12.51 29.15
CA ALA A 147 -9.88 12.01 29.71
C ALA A 147 -9.79 12.34 31.19
N LYS A 148 -10.06 11.37 32.05
CA LYS A 148 -9.72 11.44 33.47
C LYS A 148 -8.18 11.36 33.58
N LYS A 149 -7.61 12.45 34.01
CA LYS A 149 -6.25 12.61 34.48
C LYS A 149 -5.95 11.50 35.50
N SER A 150 -5.23 10.46 35.13
CA SER A 150 -4.75 9.48 36.10
C SER A 150 -3.45 9.98 36.70
N THR A 151 -3.54 10.31 38.00
CA THR A 151 -2.41 10.55 38.89
C THR A 151 -1.60 9.26 39.04
N LYS A 152 -0.27 9.40 38.90
CA LYS A 152 0.74 8.39 39.18
C LYS A 152 0.60 7.83 40.61
N PRO A 153 0.81 6.56 40.84
CA PRO A 153 1.36 6.08 42.11
C PRO A 153 2.87 5.81 41.95
N LYS A 154 3.57 6.28 43.00
CA LYS A 154 5.00 6.13 43.23
C LYS A 154 5.43 4.68 43.35
N ALA A 155 6.66 4.49 42.91
CA ALA A 155 7.47 3.30 43.09
C ALA A 155 7.61 2.86 44.56
N LYS A 156 7.68 1.57 44.78
CA LYS A 156 8.45 0.97 45.89
C LYS A 156 9.23 -0.24 45.37
N THR A 157 10.48 -0.18 45.68
CA THR A 157 11.63 -1.02 45.50
C THR A 157 11.48 -2.34 46.24
N GLU A 158 12.02 -3.42 45.74
CA GLU A 158 12.87 -4.44 46.34
C GLU A 158 12.93 -5.66 45.42
N ALA A 159 14.03 -5.96 44.89
CA ALA A 159 15.28 -6.58 45.32
C ALA A 159 15.29 -8.12 45.16
N LYS A 160 16.30 -8.58 44.40
CA LYS A 160 17.02 -9.87 44.43
C LYS A 160 16.28 -11.13 43.92
N THR A 161 16.78 -11.78 42.87
CA THR A 161 17.77 -12.85 43.08
C THR A 161 18.44 -13.26 41.76
N LYS A 162 19.73 -13.51 41.86
CA LYS A 162 20.66 -14.05 40.86
C LYS A 162 20.27 -15.48 40.45
N THR A 163 20.45 -15.85 39.18
CA THR A 163 21.13 -17.15 38.91
C THR A 163 21.82 -17.10 37.53
N LYS A 164 23.10 -17.39 37.55
CA LYS A 164 23.98 -17.66 36.44
C LYS A 164 23.65 -19.02 35.81
N ALA A 165 23.70 -19.11 34.50
CA ALA A 165 24.12 -20.33 33.85
C ALA A 165 24.90 -20.00 32.57
N LYS A 166 26.17 -20.25 32.61
CA LYS A 166 27.09 -20.38 31.48
C LYS A 166 26.80 -21.66 30.72
N ALA A 167 26.75 -21.63 29.42
CA ALA A 167 27.12 -22.78 28.63
C ALA A 167 27.88 -22.31 27.38
N LYS A 168 29.15 -22.61 27.38
CA LYS A 168 30.13 -22.65 26.31
C LYS A 168 29.79 -23.82 25.39
N ILE A 169 29.72 -23.60 24.08
CA ILE A 169 29.98 -24.71 23.14
C ILE A 169 30.88 -24.20 22.03
N LYS A 170 31.93 -25.00 21.87
CA LYS A 170 33.15 -24.87 21.10
C LYS A 170 32.90 -24.89 19.58
N ALA A 171 33.76 -24.15 18.92
CA ALA A 171 34.13 -24.34 17.52
C ALA A 171 34.72 -25.75 17.25
N LYS A 172 34.39 -26.30 16.09
CA LYS A 172 35.21 -27.38 15.46
C LYS A 172 35.11 -27.25 13.95
N THR A 173 36.14 -26.70 13.37
CA THR A 173 37.08 -27.20 12.37
C THR A 173 36.52 -27.94 11.15
N LYS A 174 36.87 -27.33 9.99
CA LYS A 174 37.04 -27.98 8.66
C LYS A 174 37.86 -29.26 8.72
N PRO A 175 37.71 -30.12 7.71
CA PRO A 175 38.86 -30.29 6.82
C PRO A 175 38.54 -30.31 5.31
N LYS A 176 39.61 -29.96 4.58
CA LYS A 176 39.84 -30.08 3.14
C LYS A 176 39.98 -31.56 2.71
N SER A 177 39.59 -31.88 1.46
CA SER A 177 40.33 -32.79 0.57
C SER A 177 39.80 -32.55 -0.85
N LYS A 178 40.59 -32.06 -1.75
CA LYS A 178 41.55 -32.65 -2.71
C LYS A 178 40.87 -33.48 -3.81
N SER A 179 40.83 -32.85 -4.96
CA SER A 179 41.31 -33.26 -6.30
C SER A 179 41.21 -34.73 -6.68
N LYS A 180 40.65 -35.02 -7.84
CA LYS A 180 41.36 -35.71 -8.92
C LYS A 180 40.64 -35.62 -10.25
N SER A 181 41.38 -35.20 -11.23
CA SER A 181 41.15 -35.30 -12.66
C SER A 181 41.13 -36.77 -13.10
N ALA A 182 40.29 -37.10 -14.07
CA ALA A 182 40.61 -38.17 -15.01
C ALA A 182 39.94 -37.86 -16.37
N LYS A 183 40.80 -37.80 -17.34
CA LYS A 183 40.65 -37.80 -18.80
C LYS A 183 40.12 -39.16 -19.31
N ARG A 184 39.66 -39.14 -20.54
CA ARG A 184 39.43 -40.20 -21.54
C ARG A 184 37.96 -40.66 -21.64
N LYS A 185 37.36 -40.76 -22.79
CA LYS A 185 37.75 -40.82 -24.23
C LYS A 185 36.72 -40.11 -25.03
#